data_d99809301d49b4be98260f3695a2f914
#
_entry.id   d99809301d49b4be98260f3695a2f914
#
_cell.length_a   1.000
_cell.length_b   1.000
_cell.length_c   1.000
_cell.angle_alpha   90.00
_cell.angle_beta   90.00
_cell.angle_gamma   90.00
#
_symmetry.space_group_name_H-M   'P 1'
#
loop_
_entity.id
_entity.type
_entity.pdbx_description
1 polymer ?
#
loop_
_entity_poly.entity_id
_entity_poly.type
_entity_poly.pdbx_seq_one_letter_code
_entity_poly.pdbx_strand_id
1 'polypeptide(L)'
;LIQLVLYFFLFILLLFGLIGSLYYQTSSGTIRQQTERTTRNSIDQSSQFITSYLKKLKQTTTVLSKDQAVRQFAQDRSADQETVQHLMRTMIETDPDLVSAVLVTKDGRLVATDTKISMQTSSDMMNESWYQEAIKERAMPVLTPARKESLTSEKEKWVVSITQEVVDQTGQNLGVVRLDIGYDSLQAYLDHLQLGKQGF
;
A
#
# COMPACT_ATOMS: atom_id res chain seq x y z
N LEU A 1 43.69 10.03 63.81
CA LEU A 1 42.46 9.27 63.55
C LEU A 1 41.56 9.97 62.53
N ILE A 2 41.24 11.25 62.70
CA ILE A 2 40.35 12.03 61.80
C ILE A 2 40.88 12.11 60.37
N GLN A 3 42.18 12.30 60.18
CA GLN A 3 42.79 12.33 58.84
C GLN A 3 42.67 11.01 58.12
N LEU A 4 42.79 9.88 58.80
CA LEU A 4 42.69 8.54 58.21
C LEU A 4 41.26 8.23 57.76
N VAL A 5 40.26 8.66 58.54
CA VAL A 5 38.83 8.55 58.17
C VAL A 5 38.53 9.42 56.95
N LEU A 6 39.10 10.59 56.84
CA LEU A 6 38.90 11.52 55.71
C LEU A 6 39.47 10.96 54.40
N TYR A 7 40.69 10.38 54.46
CA TYR A 7 41.28 9.72 53.31
C TYR A 7 40.47 8.48 52.85
N PHE A 8 39.96 7.70 53.79
CA PHE A 8 39.11 6.55 53.50
C PHE A 8 37.80 6.97 52.81
N PHE A 9 37.17 8.05 53.29
CA PHE A 9 35.95 8.58 52.69
C PHE A 9 36.19 9.12 51.27
N LEU A 10 37.29 9.82 51.08
CA LEU A 10 37.69 10.36 49.79
C LEU A 10 37.99 9.23 48.78
N PHE A 11 38.62 8.17 49.23
CA PHE A 11 38.89 6.98 48.40
C PHE A 11 37.61 6.29 47.96
N ILE A 12 36.64 6.12 48.87
CA ILE A 12 35.32 5.53 48.54
C ILE A 12 34.60 6.41 47.52
N LEU A 13 34.59 7.73 47.67
CA LEU A 13 33.92 8.66 46.80
C LEU A 13 34.53 8.63 45.39
N LEU A 14 35.86 8.52 45.30
CA LEU A 14 36.58 8.37 44.04
C LEU A 14 36.25 7.07 43.34
N LEU A 15 36.15 5.97 44.11
CA LEU A 15 35.80 4.63 43.60
C LEU A 15 34.37 4.59 43.06
N PHE A 16 33.39 5.18 43.73
CA PHE A 16 32.01 5.31 43.28
C PHE A 16 31.92 6.17 42.01
N GLY A 17 32.68 7.29 41.96
CA GLY A 17 32.72 8.15 40.76
C GLY A 17 33.25 7.41 39.54
N LEU A 18 34.30 6.59 39.71
CA LEU A 18 34.89 5.79 38.64
C LEU A 18 33.95 4.71 38.15
N ILE A 19 33.34 3.97 39.06
CA ILE A 19 32.35 2.92 38.72
C ILE A 19 31.14 3.56 38.02
N GLY A 20 30.61 4.67 38.54
CA GLY A 20 29.48 5.38 37.95
C GLY A 20 29.76 5.88 36.52
N SER A 21 30.99 6.44 36.32
CA SER A 21 31.43 6.89 34.99
C SER A 21 31.53 5.72 33.98
N LEU A 22 32.13 4.59 34.37
CA LEU A 22 32.23 3.41 33.53
C LEU A 22 30.84 2.82 33.18
N TYR A 23 29.98 2.75 34.17
CA TYR A 23 28.60 2.27 33.99
C TYR A 23 27.82 3.17 33.03
N TYR A 24 27.92 4.49 33.22
CA TYR A 24 27.27 5.47 32.34
C TYR A 24 27.74 5.37 30.90
N GLN A 25 29.04 5.27 30.65
CA GLN A 25 29.60 5.15 29.31
C GLN A 25 29.16 3.84 28.63
N THR A 26 29.20 2.73 29.35
CA THR A 26 28.81 1.42 28.82
C THR A 26 27.29 1.33 28.56
N SER A 27 26.49 1.82 29.50
CA SER A 27 25.04 1.81 29.40
C SER A 27 24.53 2.70 28.26
N SER A 28 25.04 3.93 28.16
CA SER A 28 24.65 4.87 27.10
C SER A 28 25.00 4.37 25.71
N GLY A 29 26.18 3.76 25.54
CA GLY A 29 26.58 3.17 24.27
C GLY A 29 25.69 2.00 23.83
N THR A 30 25.38 1.11 24.77
CA THR A 30 24.54 -0.08 24.50
C THR A 30 23.11 0.31 24.15
N ILE A 31 22.51 1.25 24.90
CA ILE A 31 21.14 1.73 24.66
C ILE A 31 21.05 2.37 23.27
N ARG A 32 21.98 3.25 22.93
CA ARG A 32 22.01 3.92 21.63
C ARG A 32 22.12 2.92 20.48
N GLN A 33 23.04 1.97 20.58
CA GLN A 33 23.24 0.95 19.56
C GLN A 33 22.01 0.02 19.41
N GLN A 34 21.37 -0.32 20.53
CA GLN A 34 20.15 -1.14 20.52
C GLN A 34 18.99 -0.38 19.90
N THR A 35 18.81 0.90 20.22
CA THR A 35 17.79 1.76 19.61
C THR A 35 18.00 1.90 18.10
N GLU A 36 19.24 2.17 17.66
CA GLU A 36 19.56 2.26 16.23
C GLU A 36 19.25 0.95 15.48
N ARG A 37 19.62 -0.18 16.05
CA ARG A 37 19.33 -1.52 15.45
C ARG A 37 17.83 -1.78 15.38
N THR A 38 17.10 -1.52 16.47
CA THR A 38 15.65 -1.72 16.50
C THR A 38 14.95 -0.84 15.48
N THR A 39 15.31 0.45 15.40
CA THR A 39 14.75 1.38 14.42
C THR A 39 15.05 0.94 13.00
N ARG A 40 16.30 0.54 12.70
CA ARG A 40 16.67 0.04 11.38
C ARG A 40 15.87 -1.21 11.00
N ASN A 41 15.80 -2.19 11.91
CA ASN A 41 15.02 -3.41 11.68
C ASN A 41 13.52 -3.12 11.43
N SER A 42 12.96 -2.18 12.17
CA SER A 42 11.57 -1.75 11.96
C SER A 42 11.37 -1.12 10.57
N ILE A 43 12.28 -0.26 10.13
CA ILE A 43 12.25 0.34 8.80
C ILE A 43 12.36 -0.74 7.71
N ASP A 44 13.30 -1.69 7.86
CA ASP A 44 13.51 -2.75 6.89
C ASP A 44 12.28 -3.67 6.79
N GLN A 45 11.71 -4.10 7.91
CA GLN A 45 10.48 -4.90 7.95
C GLN A 45 9.33 -4.20 7.26
N SER A 46 9.19 -2.94 7.49
CA SER A 46 8.15 -2.10 6.93
C SER A 46 8.29 -1.88 5.43
N SER A 47 9.51 -1.63 4.98
CA SER A 47 9.83 -1.55 3.56
C SER A 47 9.51 -2.87 2.84
N GLN A 48 9.87 -4.01 3.46
CA GLN A 48 9.54 -5.33 2.93
C GLN A 48 8.03 -5.57 2.89
N PHE A 49 7.30 -5.14 3.92
CA PHE A 49 5.85 -5.27 3.95
C PHE A 49 5.18 -4.48 2.84
N ILE A 50 5.51 -3.17 2.69
CA ILE A 50 4.95 -2.34 1.62
C ILE A 50 5.30 -2.91 0.24
N THR A 51 6.54 -3.34 0.04
CA THR A 51 6.98 -3.95 -1.21
C THR A 51 6.17 -5.21 -1.53
N SER A 52 5.97 -6.08 -0.54
CA SER A 52 5.20 -7.31 -0.68
C SER A 52 3.72 -7.02 -0.96
N TYR A 53 3.16 -6.02 -0.28
CA TYR A 53 1.79 -5.59 -0.48
C TYR A 53 1.57 -5.03 -1.89
N LEU A 54 2.43 -4.12 -2.36
CA LEU A 54 2.36 -3.60 -3.73
C LEU A 54 2.54 -4.71 -4.78
N LYS A 55 3.42 -5.68 -4.51
CA LYS A 55 3.58 -6.85 -5.37
C LYS A 55 2.30 -7.68 -5.43
N LYS A 56 1.66 -7.94 -4.29
CA LYS A 56 0.35 -8.62 -4.22
C LYS A 56 -0.68 -7.91 -5.09
N LEU A 57 -0.82 -6.60 -4.92
CA LEU A 57 -1.78 -5.79 -5.66
C LEU A 57 -1.53 -5.83 -7.18
N LYS A 58 -0.27 -5.70 -7.60
CA LYS A 58 0.12 -5.85 -9.01
C LYS A 58 -0.23 -7.23 -9.56
N GLN A 59 -0.01 -8.27 -8.77
CA GLN A 59 -0.38 -9.64 -9.16
C GLN A 59 -1.89 -9.81 -9.27
N THR A 60 -2.66 -9.29 -8.32
CA THR A 60 -4.13 -9.32 -8.31
C THR A 60 -4.69 -8.61 -9.55
N THR A 61 -4.18 -7.42 -9.88
CA THR A 61 -4.58 -6.68 -11.09
C THR A 61 -4.22 -7.46 -12.36
N THR A 62 -3.05 -8.11 -12.37
CA THR A 62 -2.63 -8.93 -13.51
C THR A 62 -3.50 -10.17 -13.67
N VAL A 63 -3.92 -10.81 -12.58
CA VAL A 63 -4.86 -11.94 -12.64
C VAL A 63 -6.20 -11.48 -13.22
N LEU A 64 -6.73 -10.35 -12.74
CA LEU A 64 -7.99 -9.79 -13.24
C LEU A 64 -7.91 -9.42 -14.72
N SER A 65 -6.84 -8.74 -15.16
CA SER A 65 -6.67 -8.31 -16.55
C SER A 65 -6.52 -9.49 -17.53
N LYS A 66 -6.05 -10.64 -17.03
CA LYS A 66 -5.87 -11.87 -17.81
C LYS A 66 -7.01 -12.86 -17.66
N ASP A 67 -7.97 -12.58 -16.79
CA ASP A 67 -9.11 -13.46 -16.56
C ASP A 67 -9.91 -13.67 -17.84
N GLN A 68 -10.37 -14.90 -18.05
CA GLN A 68 -11.07 -15.27 -19.26
C GLN A 68 -12.42 -14.53 -19.40
N ALA A 69 -13.17 -14.39 -18.30
CA ALA A 69 -14.46 -13.70 -18.32
C ALA A 69 -14.28 -12.21 -18.66
N VAL A 70 -13.24 -11.56 -18.07
CA VAL A 70 -12.89 -10.15 -18.36
C VAL A 70 -12.54 -9.97 -19.84
N ARG A 71 -11.68 -10.82 -20.39
CA ARG A 71 -11.29 -10.76 -21.81
C ARG A 71 -12.46 -11.03 -22.74
N GLN A 72 -13.24 -12.07 -22.44
CA GLN A 72 -14.42 -12.44 -23.25
C GLN A 72 -15.44 -11.29 -23.24
N PHE A 73 -15.73 -10.71 -22.09
CA PHE A 73 -16.60 -9.54 -22.01
C PHE A 73 -16.04 -8.36 -22.81
N ALA A 74 -14.74 -8.11 -22.75
CA ALA A 74 -14.14 -6.99 -23.47
C ALA A 74 -14.08 -7.20 -25.00
N GLN A 75 -14.09 -8.44 -25.47
CA GLN A 75 -14.09 -8.80 -26.90
C GLN A 75 -15.50 -8.93 -27.51
N ASP A 76 -16.41 -9.55 -26.75
CA ASP A 76 -17.74 -9.91 -27.22
C ASP A 76 -18.81 -9.03 -26.54
N ARG A 77 -19.57 -8.29 -27.34
CA ARG A 77 -20.68 -7.44 -26.86
C ARG A 77 -21.85 -8.24 -26.30
N SER A 78 -21.97 -9.50 -26.66
CA SER A 78 -23.02 -10.39 -26.18
C SER A 78 -22.65 -11.08 -24.85
N ALA A 79 -21.40 -10.95 -24.42
CA ALA A 79 -20.91 -11.57 -23.19
C ALA A 79 -21.57 -10.95 -21.95
N ASP A 80 -21.82 -11.80 -20.97
CA ASP A 80 -22.54 -11.44 -19.76
C ASP A 80 -21.72 -10.52 -18.84
N GLN A 81 -22.26 -9.35 -18.56
CA GLN A 81 -21.68 -8.37 -17.64
C GLN A 81 -21.72 -8.87 -16.19
N GLU A 82 -22.74 -9.64 -15.82
CA GLU A 82 -22.95 -10.07 -14.44
C GLU A 82 -21.83 -11.00 -13.98
N THR A 83 -21.32 -11.85 -14.85
CA THR A 83 -20.17 -12.72 -14.58
C THR A 83 -18.93 -11.91 -14.20
N VAL A 84 -18.60 -10.86 -14.94
CA VAL A 84 -17.45 -10.00 -14.65
C VAL A 84 -17.67 -9.20 -13.36
N GLN A 85 -18.87 -8.68 -13.18
CA GLN A 85 -19.22 -7.93 -11.96
C GLN A 85 -19.15 -8.80 -10.72
N HIS A 86 -19.61 -10.04 -10.79
CA HIS A 86 -19.52 -11.01 -9.69
C HIS A 86 -18.07 -11.35 -9.35
N LEU A 87 -17.23 -11.62 -10.36
CA LEU A 87 -15.80 -11.84 -10.17
C LEU A 87 -15.15 -10.68 -9.44
N MET A 88 -15.35 -9.46 -9.94
CA MET A 88 -14.77 -8.25 -9.35
C MET A 88 -15.28 -8.01 -7.91
N ARG A 89 -16.56 -8.27 -7.65
CA ARG A 89 -17.16 -8.13 -6.32
C ARG A 89 -16.56 -9.15 -5.34
N THR A 90 -16.39 -10.40 -5.76
CA THR A 90 -15.73 -11.43 -4.94
C THR A 90 -14.30 -11.03 -4.58
N MET A 91 -13.56 -10.40 -5.51
CA MET A 91 -12.20 -9.90 -5.20
C MET A 91 -12.22 -8.81 -4.14
N ILE A 92 -13.17 -7.86 -4.20
CA ILE A 92 -13.33 -6.80 -3.18
C ILE A 92 -13.71 -7.39 -1.81
N GLU A 93 -14.60 -8.38 -1.79
CA GLU A 93 -15.04 -9.02 -0.55
C GLU A 93 -13.94 -9.84 0.14
N THR A 94 -12.98 -10.36 -0.64
CA THR A 94 -11.88 -11.18 -0.11
C THR A 94 -10.66 -10.36 0.31
N ASP A 95 -10.53 -9.12 -0.13
CA ASP A 95 -9.42 -8.24 0.21
C ASP A 95 -9.94 -6.93 0.83
N PRO A 96 -9.86 -6.76 2.16
CA PRO A 96 -10.43 -5.61 2.87
C PRO A 96 -9.79 -4.27 2.50
N ASP A 97 -8.63 -4.28 1.87
CA ASP A 97 -7.95 -3.06 1.42
C ASP A 97 -8.51 -2.54 0.09
N LEU A 98 -9.14 -3.41 -0.69
CA LEU A 98 -9.78 -3.04 -1.94
C LEU A 98 -11.16 -2.42 -1.67
N VAL A 99 -11.43 -1.27 -2.27
CA VAL A 99 -12.71 -0.56 -2.08
C VAL A 99 -13.58 -0.55 -3.33
N SER A 100 -12.98 -0.63 -4.51
CA SER A 100 -13.72 -0.77 -5.77
C SER A 100 -12.87 -1.40 -6.86
N ALA A 101 -13.56 -1.97 -7.85
CA ALA A 101 -12.97 -2.47 -9.09
C ALA A 101 -13.77 -1.94 -10.28
N VAL A 102 -13.06 -1.60 -11.34
CA VAL A 102 -13.63 -1.01 -12.56
C VAL A 102 -13.01 -1.66 -13.78
N LEU A 103 -13.81 -1.98 -14.77
CA LEU A 103 -13.39 -2.34 -16.11
C LEU A 103 -14.02 -1.35 -17.10
N VAL A 104 -13.19 -0.69 -17.88
CA VAL A 104 -13.63 0.12 -19.03
C VAL A 104 -13.09 -0.50 -20.28
N THR A 105 -13.98 -0.97 -21.15
CA THR A 105 -13.58 -1.58 -22.43
C THR A 105 -13.30 -0.52 -23.49
N LYS A 106 -12.52 -0.86 -24.51
CA LYS A 106 -12.20 0.07 -25.60
C LYS A 106 -13.40 0.56 -26.39
N ASP A 107 -14.50 -0.20 -26.36
CA ASP A 107 -15.76 0.14 -27.04
C ASP A 107 -16.74 0.90 -26.12
N GLY A 108 -16.29 1.31 -24.94
CA GLY A 108 -17.01 2.19 -24.02
C GLY A 108 -17.99 1.48 -23.10
N ARG A 109 -17.93 0.17 -22.91
CA ARG A 109 -18.68 -0.51 -21.86
C ARG A 109 -17.98 -0.36 -20.53
N LEU A 110 -18.77 -0.17 -19.48
CA LEU A 110 -18.30 0.03 -18.12
C LEU A 110 -18.90 -1.04 -17.20
N VAL A 111 -18.04 -1.72 -16.47
CA VAL A 111 -18.42 -2.57 -15.32
C VAL A 111 -17.72 -2.06 -14.09
N ALA A 112 -18.47 -1.81 -13.01
CA ALA A 112 -17.93 -1.36 -11.74
C ALA A 112 -18.62 -2.06 -10.58
N THR A 113 -17.88 -2.25 -9.50
CA THR A 113 -18.42 -2.81 -8.24
C THR A 113 -19.14 -1.75 -7.41
N ASP A 114 -18.76 -0.49 -7.56
CA ASP A 114 -19.40 0.64 -6.89
C ASP A 114 -20.48 1.29 -7.78
N THR A 115 -21.66 1.54 -7.21
CA THR A 115 -22.80 2.04 -7.95
C THR A 115 -22.63 3.47 -8.46
N LYS A 116 -21.91 4.34 -7.73
CA LYS A 116 -21.63 5.71 -8.20
C LYS A 116 -20.66 5.73 -9.36
N ILE A 117 -19.64 4.85 -9.32
CA ILE A 117 -18.70 4.71 -10.43
C ILE A 117 -19.43 4.17 -11.67
N SER A 118 -20.34 3.22 -11.50
CA SER A 118 -21.12 2.67 -12.62
C SER A 118 -22.06 3.67 -13.30
N MET A 119 -22.35 4.79 -12.64
CA MET A 119 -23.14 5.91 -13.19
C MET A 119 -22.27 6.93 -13.98
N GLN A 120 -20.96 6.82 -13.92
CA GLN A 120 -20.07 7.71 -14.66
C GLN A 120 -20.07 7.35 -16.14
N THR A 121 -19.69 8.32 -16.96
CA THR A 121 -19.58 8.09 -18.41
C THR A 121 -18.25 7.43 -18.73
N SER A 122 -18.28 6.32 -19.45
CA SER A 122 -17.06 5.61 -19.86
C SER A 122 -16.10 6.45 -20.69
N SER A 123 -16.64 7.35 -21.53
CA SER A 123 -15.83 8.28 -22.32
C SER A 123 -15.01 9.24 -21.46
N ASP A 124 -15.56 9.70 -20.32
CA ASP A 124 -14.83 10.57 -19.40
C ASP A 124 -13.70 9.79 -18.73
N MET A 125 -13.98 8.55 -18.32
CA MET A 125 -12.97 7.66 -17.71
C MET A 125 -11.83 7.33 -18.69
N MET A 126 -12.12 7.14 -19.97
CA MET A 126 -11.11 6.85 -20.99
C MET A 126 -10.16 8.04 -21.23
N ASN A 127 -10.61 9.26 -20.92
CA ASN A 127 -9.80 10.47 -21.02
C ASN A 127 -8.98 10.75 -19.75
N GLU A 128 -9.24 10.04 -18.64
CA GLU A 128 -8.46 10.20 -17.42
C GLU A 128 -7.04 9.65 -17.52
N SER A 129 -6.13 10.24 -16.75
CA SER A 129 -4.70 9.89 -16.78
C SER A 129 -4.45 8.40 -16.47
N TRP A 130 -5.17 7.85 -15.50
CA TRP A 130 -5.02 6.45 -15.12
C TRP A 130 -5.30 5.46 -16.26
N TYR A 131 -6.28 5.78 -17.12
CA TYR A 131 -6.62 4.95 -18.28
C TYR A 131 -5.54 5.05 -19.36
N GLN A 132 -5.13 6.28 -19.67
CA GLN A 132 -4.11 6.55 -20.67
C GLN A 132 -2.73 6.00 -20.30
N GLU A 133 -2.35 6.12 -19.04
CA GLU A 133 -1.10 5.55 -18.52
C GLU A 133 -1.11 4.03 -18.59
N ALA A 134 -2.21 3.35 -18.25
CA ALA A 134 -2.33 1.91 -18.35
C ALA A 134 -2.12 1.40 -19.78
N ILE A 135 -2.64 2.11 -20.79
CA ILE A 135 -2.44 1.76 -22.20
C ILE A 135 -0.98 2.00 -22.61
N LYS A 136 -0.38 3.11 -22.16
CA LYS A 136 1.00 3.45 -22.48
C LYS A 136 2.00 2.41 -21.98
N GLU A 137 1.77 1.88 -20.78
CA GLU A 137 2.62 0.88 -20.12
C GLU A 137 2.38 -0.57 -20.60
N ARG A 138 1.50 -0.76 -21.56
CA ARG A 138 1.23 -2.02 -22.26
C ARG A 138 1.20 -3.26 -21.38
N ALA A 139 0.02 -3.61 -20.91
CA ALA A 139 -0.24 -4.80 -20.09
C ALA A 139 0.61 -4.92 -18.79
N MET A 140 1.33 -3.86 -18.41
CA MET A 140 2.01 -3.78 -17.12
C MET A 140 1.12 -3.06 -16.09
N PRO A 141 1.09 -3.52 -14.83
CA PRO A 141 0.31 -2.86 -13.79
C PRO A 141 0.96 -1.53 -13.38
N VAL A 142 0.18 -0.45 -13.41
CA VAL A 142 0.58 0.91 -13.10
C VAL A 142 -0.08 1.37 -11.80
N LEU A 143 0.71 1.91 -10.88
CA LEU A 143 0.22 2.54 -9.66
C LEU A 143 -0.04 4.03 -9.96
N THR A 144 -1.26 4.49 -9.71
CA THR A 144 -1.63 5.90 -9.91
C THR A 144 -1.55 6.68 -8.61
N PRO A 145 -1.29 8.01 -8.67
CA PRO A 145 -1.31 8.87 -7.49
C PRO A 145 -2.64 8.81 -6.73
N ALA A 146 -2.58 9.13 -5.44
CA ALA A 146 -3.79 9.24 -4.62
C ALA A 146 -4.73 10.32 -5.18
N ARG A 147 -6.01 9.98 -5.27
CA ARG A 147 -7.07 10.89 -5.71
C ARG A 147 -8.30 10.76 -4.84
N LYS A 148 -9.14 11.77 -4.87
CA LYS A 148 -10.47 11.69 -4.25
C LYS A 148 -11.43 10.96 -5.19
N GLU A 149 -12.16 10.00 -4.62
CA GLU A 149 -13.21 9.27 -5.33
C GLU A 149 -14.53 9.38 -4.56
N SER A 150 -15.60 9.71 -5.26
CA SER A 150 -16.96 9.68 -4.72
C SER A 150 -17.52 8.27 -4.81
N LEU A 151 -17.21 7.45 -3.80
CA LEU A 151 -17.76 6.09 -3.67
C LEU A 151 -19.19 6.12 -3.09
N THR A 152 -19.82 4.97 -2.98
CA THR A 152 -21.21 4.77 -2.51
C THR A 152 -21.51 5.35 -1.13
N SER A 153 -20.51 5.47 -0.27
CA SER A 153 -20.64 6.17 1.02
C SER A 153 -20.75 7.68 0.80
N GLU A 154 -21.55 8.36 1.59
CA GLU A 154 -21.80 9.81 1.53
C GLU A 154 -20.54 10.69 1.61
N LYS A 155 -19.39 10.09 1.92
CA LYS A 155 -18.11 10.79 2.06
C LYS A 155 -17.19 10.48 0.89
N GLU A 156 -16.56 11.52 0.34
CA GLU A 156 -15.41 11.37 -0.54
C GLU A 156 -14.31 10.61 0.20
N LYS A 157 -13.75 9.61 -0.46
CA LYS A 157 -12.61 8.85 0.06
C LYS A 157 -11.39 9.08 -0.81
N TRP A 158 -10.25 9.16 -0.15
CA TRP A 158 -8.98 9.10 -0.88
C TRP A 158 -8.69 7.64 -1.25
N VAL A 159 -8.35 7.44 -2.51
CA VAL A 159 -7.97 6.13 -3.05
C VAL A 159 -6.65 6.22 -3.82
N VAL A 160 -5.93 5.14 -3.79
CA VAL A 160 -4.79 4.87 -4.68
C VAL A 160 -5.21 3.74 -5.59
N SER A 161 -4.92 3.83 -6.88
CA SER A 161 -5.36 2.80 -7.80
C SER A 161 -4.20 2.06 -8.43
N ILE A 162 -4.44 0.78 -8.74
CA ILE A 162 -3.61 0.02 -9.67
C ILE A 162 -4.44 -0.25 -10.91
N THR A 163 -3.88 0.09 -12.06
CA THR A 163 -4.53 -0.06 -13.35
C THR A 163 -3.69 -0.95 -14.25
N GLN A 164 -4.34 -1.66 -15.15
CA GLN A 164 -3.65 -2.48 -16.13
C GLN A 164 -4.48 -2.62 -17.40
N GLU A 165 -3.82 -2.51 -18.53
CA GLU A 165 -4.41 -2.79 -19.82
C GLU A 165 -4.84 -4.27 -19.93
N VAL A 166 -6.04 -4.49 -20.45
CA VAL A 166 -6.54 -5.81 -20.85
C VAL A 166 -6.22 -5.99 -22.34
N VAL A 167 -5.51 -7.04 -22.66
CA VAL A 167 -5.13 -7.33 -24.05
C VAL A 167 -5.61 -8.69 -24.49
N ASP A 168 -5.85 -8.84 -25.79
CA ASP A 168 -6.14 -10.14 -26.42
C ASP A 168 -4.86 -10.99 -26.56
N GLN A 169 -4.99 -12.14 -27.21
CA GLN A 169 -3.87 -13.07 -27.47
C GLN A 169 -2.82 -12.48 -28.43
N THR A 170 -3.19 -11.48 -29.23
CA THR A 170 -2.31 -10.79 -30.17
C THR A 170 -1.65 -9.54 -29.59
N GLY A 171 -2.01 -9.18 -28.33
CA GLY A 171 -1.54 -7.97 -27.66
C GLY A 171 -2.32 -6.70 -28.02
N GLN A 172 -3.48 -6.83 -28.68
CA GLN A 172 -4.33 -5.67 -28.96
C GLN A 172 -5.12 -5.25 -27.73
N ASN A 173 -5.28 -3.95 -27.55
CA ASN A 173 -6.05 -3.36 -26.46
C ASN A 173 -7.51 -3.77 -26.52
N LEU A 174 -8.04 -4.23 -25.39
CA LEU A 174 -9.46 -4.55 -25.17
C LEU A 174 -10.11 -3.58 -24.17
N GLY A 175 -9.32 -2.89 -23.36
CA GLY A 175 -9.77 -2.01 -22.30
C GLY A 175 -8.77 -1.91 -21.17
N VAL A 176 -9.19 -1.39 -20.03
CA VAL A 176 -8.38 -1.22 -18.83
C VAL A 176 -9.17 -1.67 -17.60
N VAL A 177 -8.55 -2.45 -16.74
CA VAL A 177 -9.02 -2.73 -15.38
C VAL A 177 -8.35 -1.78 -14.38
N ARG A 178 -9.10 -1.39 -13.35
CA ARG A 178 -8.65 -0.54 -12.25
C ARG A 178 -9.12 -1.17 -10.94
N LEU A 179 -8.21 -1.30 -9.98
CA LEU A 179 -8.51 -1.65 -8.60
C LEU A 179 -8.19 -0.44 -7.72
N ASP A 180 -9.16 -0.01 -6.94
CA ASP A 180 -9.02 1.11 -6.02
C ASP A 180 -8.78 0.59 -4.59
N ILE A 181 -7.79 1.17 -3.94
CA ILE A 181 -7.34 0.84 -2.59
C ILE A 181 -7.66 2.03 -1.70
N GLY A 182 -8.26 1.79 -0.54
CA GLY A 182 -8.51 2.83 0.45
C GLY A 182 -7.19 3.43 0.95
N TYR A 183 -7.08 4.76 0.90
CA TYR A 183 -5.90 5.45 1.42
C TYR A 183 -5.70 5.19 2.91
N ASP A 184 -6.80 5.05 3.66
CA ASP A 184 -6.78 4.76 5.09
C ASP A 184 -6.06 3.44 5.41
N SER A 185 -6.24 2.41 4.56
CA SER A 185 -5.51 1.14 4.68
C SER A 185 -4.00 1.35 4.48
N LEU A 186 -3.61 2.10 3.45
CA LEU A 186 -2.20 2.43 3.22
C LEU A 186 -1.62 3.27 4.35
N GLN A 187 -2.38 4.24 4.85
CA GLN A 187 -1.95 5.07 5.97
C GLN A 187 -1.78 4.25 7.25
N ALA A 188 -2.69 3.33 7.56
CA ALA A 188 -2.57 2.45 8.71
C ALA A 188 -1.27 1.63 8.66
N TYR A 189 -0.88 1.15 7.48
CA TYR A 189 0.41 0.47 7.30
C TYR A 189 1.61 1.41 7.52
N LEU A 190 1.52 2.66 7.09
CA LEU A 190 2.57 3.67 7.30
C LEU A 190 2.65 4.12 8.76
N ASP A 191 1.53 4.23 9.46
CA ASP A 191 1.48 4.63 10.88
C ASP A 191 2.09 3.56 11.79
N HIS A 192 1.93 2.28 11.46
CA HIS A 192 2.66 1.20 12.14
C HIS A 192 4.19 1.33 12.01
N LEU A 193 4.68 2.04 10.97
CA LEU A 193 6.10 2.36 10.80
C LEU A 193 6.59 3.47 11.73
N GLN A 194 5.71 4.40 12.10
CA GLN A 194 6.05 5.54 12.93
C GLN A 194 6.07 5.19 14.43
N LEU A 195 5.46 4.07 14.85
CA LEU A 195 5.46 3.63 16.24
C LEU A 195 6.86 3.32 16.79
N GLY A 196 7.87 3.17 15.94
CA GLY A 196 9.29 3.15 16.34
C GLY A 196 9.85 4.51 16.76
N LYS A 197 9.13 5.62 16.54
CA LYS A 197 9.56 6.98 16.88
C LYS A 197 9.04 7.50 18.22
N GLN A 198 8.15 6.79 18.91
CA GLN A 198 7.67 7.17 20.25
C GLN A 198 8.54 6.56 21.36
N GLY A 199 9.82 6.84 21.34
CA GLY A 199 10.78 6.40 22.33
C GLY A 199 11.74 7.53 22.72
N PHE A 200 11.21 8.75 22.93
CA PHE A 200 11.93 9.82 23.63
C PHE A 200 10.97 10.62 24.49
#